data_ebc9ef275b191315a7136488b70bfd04
#
_entry.id   ebc9ef275b191315a7136488b70bfd04
#
_cell.length_a   1.000
_cell.length_b   1.000
_cell.length_c   1.000
_cell.angle_alpha   90.00
_cell.angle_beta   90.00
_cell.angle_gamma   90.00
#
_symmetry.space_group_name_H-M   'P 1'
#
loop_
_entity.id
_entity.type
_entity.pdbx_description
1 polymer ?
#
loop_
_entity_poly.entity_id
_entity_poly.type
_entity_poly.pdbx_seq_one_letter_code
_entity_poly.pdbx_strand_id
1 'polypeptide(L)'
;GVGGDAIDYVSRMFGLSQYEAALKIVEDFWLPIGVKGNRGLSEQDRECIRRERAERERLIHIRERFGRWCNHSIESLRDGLSLIEQMGIFLNGKPPDIIFSEDYAQMLHAEPIMNYWLDILCMGSTEDKQELFMKGRKEVEEVAERVRIGRERIMERNRGSA
;
A
#
# COMPACT_ATOMS: atom_id res chain seq x y z
N GLY A 1 23.78 33.06 -10.55
CA GLY A 1 23.01 31.88 -10.87
C GLY A 1 22.81 31.78 -12.37
N VAL A 2 23.25 30.72 -13.01
CA VAL A 2 23.04 30.51 -14.45
C VAL A 2 21.62 29.91 -14.57
N GLY A 3 20.65 30.73 -14.91
CA GLY A 3 19.32 30.30 -15.27
C GLY A 3 19.37 29.61 -16.63
N GLY A 4 18.75 28.44 -16.76
CA GLY A 4 18.57 27.70 -17.99
C GLY A 4 17.24 26.93 -17.91
N ASP A 5 16.70 26.62 -19.07
CA ASP A 5 15.52 25.76 -19.15
C ASP A 5 15.89 24.26 -19.01
N ALA A 6 14.89 23.37 -19.05
CA ALA A 6 15.11 21.93 -18.93
C ALA A 6 16.04 21.36 -20.02
N ILE A 7 16.02 21.96 -21.22
CA ILE A 7 16.88 21.56 -22.35
C ILE A 7 18.33 21.93 -22.05
N ASP A 8 18.59 23.15 -21.55
CA ASP A 8 19.92 23.58 -21.13
C ASP A 8 20.51 22.69 -20.02
N TYR A 9 19.67 22.29 -19.05
CA TYR A 9 20.09 21.40 -17.98
C TYR A 9 20.53 20.04 -18.53
N VAL A 10 19.69 19.41 -19.36
CA VAL A 10 20.00 18.11 -19.97
C VAL A 10 21.20 18.18 -20.90
N SER A 11 21.31 19.26 -21.70
CA SER A 11 22.43 19.52 -22.57
C SER A 11 23.76 19.50 -21.80
N ARG A 12 23.83 20.24 -20.70
CA ARG A 12 25.04 20.31 -19.84
C ARG A 12 25.30 19.00 -19.08
N MET A 13 24.27 18.35 -18.61
CA MET A 13 24.40 17.10 -17.81
C MET A 13 24.96 15.95 -18.66
N PHE A 14 24.54 15.85 -19.91
CA PHE A 14 24.93 14.76 -20.81
C PHE A 14 25.95 15.16 -21.91
N GLY A 15 26.40 16.40 -21.94
CA GLY A 15 27.31 16.91 -22.96
C GLY A 15 26.71 16.91 -24.37
N LEU A 16 25.39 17.05 -24.49
CA LEU A 16 24.65 17.03 -25.75
C LEU A 16 24.43 18.44 -26.29
N SER A 17 24.20 18.55 -27.59
CA SER A 17 23.67 19.78 -28.18
C SER A 17 22.25 20.05 -27.67
N GLN A 18 21.78 21.29 -27.76
CA GLN A 18 20.39 21.61 -27.35
C GLN A 18 19.34 20.79 -28.10
N TYR A 19 19.61 20.52 -29.39
CA TYR A 19 18.71 19.68 -30.19
C TYR A 19 18.68 18.22 -29.71
N GLU A 20 19.85 17.63 -29.46
CA GLU A 20 19.95 16.26 -28.91
C GLU A 20 19.35 16.15 -27.50
N ALA A 21 19.56 17.18 -26.66
CA ALA A 21 18.96 17.27 -25.37
C ALA A 21 17.41 17.33 -25.43
N ALA A 22 16.90 18.13 -26.39
CA ALA A 22 15.43 18.18 -26.62
C ALA A 22 14.91 16.85 -27.12
N LEU A 23 15.59 16.14 -28.03
CA LEU A 23 15.24 14.80 -28.48
C LEU A 23 15.24 13.81 -27.34
N LYS A 24 16.27 13.84 -26.49
CA LYS A 24 16.36 12.97 -25.32
C LYS A 24 15.22 13.21 -24.35
N ILE A 25 14.85 14.46 -24.09
CA ILE A 25 13.67 14.78 -23.25
C ILE A 25 12.40 14.22 -23.88
N VAL A 26 12.21 14.39 -25.20
CA VAL A 26 11.07 13.86 -25.93
C VAL A 26 10.99 12.34 -25.80
N GLU A 27 12.11 11.65 -25.91
CA GLU A 27 12.22 10.20 -25.81
C GLU A 27 11.97 9.73 -24.36
N ASP A 28 12.67 10.29 -23.39
CA ASP A 28 12.61 9.90 -21.98
C ASP A 28 11.21 10.15 -21.36
N PHE A 29 10.56 11.24 -21.78
CA PHE A 29 9.23 11.63 -21.29
C PHE A 29 8.09 11.27 -22.25
N TRP A 30 8.39 10.59 -23.36
CA TRP A 30 7.40 10.18 -24.37
C TRP A 30 6.49 11.32 -24.81
N LEU A 31 7.09 12.49 -25.04
CA LEU A 31 6.34 13.65 -25.47
C LEU A 31 5.88 13.45 -26.92
N PRO A 32 4.61 13.72 -27.26
CA PRO A 32 4.09 13.52 -28.61
C PRO A 32 4.51 14.66 -29.55
N ILE A 33 5.82 14.93 -29.60
CA ILE A 33 6.39 15.95 -30.49
C ILE A 33 6.94 15.22 -31.71
N GLY A 34 6.34 15.46 -32.85
CA GLY A 34 6.82 14.92 -34.13
C GLY A 34 8.21 15.45 -34.49
N VAL A 35 9.20 14.60 -34.49
CA VAL A 35 10.61 14.91 -34.80
C VAL A 35 10.86 15.18 -36.29
N LYS A 36 9.89 15.04 -37.15
CA LYS A 36 9.96 15.36 -38.58
C LYS A 36 8.81 16.22 -39.04
N GLY A 37 9.14 17.49 -39.31
CA GLY A 37 8.43 18.41 -40.19
C GLY A 37 6.91 18.27 -40.23
N ASN A 38 6.21 19.16 -39.60
CA ASN A 38 4.81 19.62 -39.83
C ASN A 38 3.74 18.62 -40.31
N ARG A 39 3.96 17.31 -40.18
CA ARG A 39 2.91 16.30 -40.30
C ARG A 39 2.40 16.01 -38.90
N GLY A 40 1.20 16.55 -38.60
CA GLY A 40 0.48 16.20 -37.38
C GLY A 40 0.44 14.69 -37.22
N LEU A 41 0.52 14.20 -35.97
CA LEU A 41 0.38 12.78 -35.62
C LEU A 41 -0.83 12.20 -36.36
N SER A 42 -0.66 11.04 -36.97
CA SER A 42 -1.79 10.32 -37.58
C SER A 42 -2.84 10.00 -36.51
N GLU A 43 -4.09 9.78 -36.92
CA GLU A 43 -5.15 9.40 -35.98
C GLU A 43 -4.78 8.08 -35.26
N GLN A 44 -4.09 7.17 -35.93
CA GLN A 44 -3.62 5.92 -35.37
C GLN A 44 -2.55 6.18 -34.29
N ASP A 45 -1.61 7.10 -34.49
CA ASP A 45 -0.59 7.45 -33.50
C ASP A 45 -1.21 8.11 -32.26
N ARG A 46 -2.20 8.98 -32.46
CA ARG A 46 -2.96 9.62 -31.37
C ARG A 46 -3.70 8.59 -30.52
N GLU A 47 -4.31 7.59 -31.17
CA GLU A 47 -5.02 6.54 -30.50
C GLU A 47 -4.04 5.63 -29.71
N CYS A 48 -2.89 5.29 -30.30
CA CYS A 48 -1.84 4.54 -29.61
C CYS A 48 -1.39 5.26 -28.34
N ILE A 49 -1.04 6.55 -28.46
CA ILE A 49 -0.63 7.37 -27.32
C ILE A 49 -1.73 7.45 -26.24
N ARG A 50 -3.01 7.58 -26.63
CA ARG A 50 -4.13 7.58 -25.67
C ARG A 50 -4.22 6.26 -24.90
N ARG A 51 -4.10 5.13 -25.59
CA ARG A 51 -4.14 3.78 -24.98
C ARG A 51 -2.96 3.58 -24.01
N GLU A 52 -1.76 3.95 -24.42
CA GLU A 52 -0.57 3.84 -23.56
C GLU A 52 -0.67 4.72 -22.31
N ARG A 53 -1.20 5.95 -22.44
CA ARG A 53 -1.44 6.81 -21.28
C ARG A 53 -2.49 6.22 -20.33
N ALA A 54 -3.60 5.75 -20.86
CA ALA A 54 -4.65 5.13 -20.07
C ALA A 54 -4.15 3.87 -19.33
N GLU A 55 -3.33 3.04 -19.99
CA GLU A 55 -2.74 1.86 -19.35
C GLU A 55 -1.74 2.25 -18.26
N ARG A 56 -0.90 3.26 -18.50
CA ARG A 56 0.03 3.78 -17.48
C ARG A 56 -0.71 4.33 -16.26
N GLU A 57 -1.76 5.13 -16.46
CA GLU A 57 -2.60 5.66 -15.39
C GLU A 57 -3.24 4.52 -14.59
N ARG A 58 -3.75 3.50 -15.28
CA ARG A 58 -4.30 2.31 -14.64
C ARG A 58 -3.29 1.59 -13.76
N LEU A 59 -2.06 1.40 -14.25
CA LEU A 59 -0.98 0.77 -13.48
C LEU A 59 -0.58 1.59 -12.25
N ILE A 60 -0.54 2.93 -12.38
CA ILE A 60 -0.29 3.84 -11.26
C ILE A 60 -1.38 3.66 -10.20
N HIS A 61 -2.66 3.68 -10.57
CA HIS A 61 -3.76 3.51 -9.64
C HIS A 61 -3.75 2.14 -8.93
N ILE A 62 -3.41 1.06 -9.66
CA ILE A 62 -3.26 -0.27 -9.05
C ILE A 62 -2.16 -0.25 -8.00
N ARG A 63 -1.00 0.34 -8.32
CA ARG A 63 0.16 0.44 -7.43
C ARG A 63 -0.16 1.26 -6.17
N GLU A 64 -0.86 2.38 -6.34
CA GLU A 64 -1.29 3.22 -5.21
C GLU A 64 -2.30 2.51 -4.30
N ARG A 65 -3.27 1.80 -4.88
CA ARG A 65 -4.24 1.01 -4.11
C ARG A 65 -3.54 -0.08 -3.31
N PHE A 66 -2.62 -0.79 -3.94
CA PHE A 66 -1.82 -1.82 -3.28
C PHE A 66 -0.99 -1.24 -2.14
N GLY A 67 -0.26 -0.14 -2.37
CA GLY A 67 0.54 0.53 -1.34
C GLY A 67 -0.29 1.02 -0.17
N ARG A 68 -1.45 1.65 -0.43
CA ARG A 68 -2.38 2.07 0.62
C ARG A 68 -2.91 0.91 1.44
N TRP A 69 -3.27 -0.20 0.79
CA TRP A 69 -3.70 -1.39 1.49
C TRP A 69 -2.59 -1.98 2.38
N CYS A 70 -1.37 -2.10 1.88
CA CYS A 70 -0.24 -2.59 2.69
C CYS A 70 -0.05 -1.74 3.95
N ASN A 71 -0.01 -0.42 3.81
CA ASN A 71 0.17 0.49 4.96
C ASN A 71 -0.98 0.37 5.96
N HIS A 72 -2.22 0.40 5.48
CA HIS A 72 -3.40 0.24 6.33
C HIS A 72 -3.42 -1.11 7.05
N SER A 73 -3.07 -2.20 6.35
CA SER A 73 -3.01 -3.53 6.96
C SER A 73 -1.92 -3.63 8.03
N ILE A 74 -0.74 -3.02 7.81
CA ILE A 74 0.32 -2.96 8.81
C ILE A 74 -0.16 -2.24 10.08
N GLU A 75 -0.80 -1.09 9.93
CA GLU A 75 -1.36 -0.32 11.05
C GLU A 75 -2.42 -1.14 11.79
N SER A 76 -3.40 -1.69 11.08
CA SER A 76 -4.49 -2.47 11.67
C SER A 76 -4.01 -3.72 12.40
N LEU A 77 -3.01 -4.44 11.85
CA LEU A 77 -2.43 -5.62 12.48
C LEU A 77 -1.62 -5.25 13.73
N ARG A 78 -0.83 -4.17 13.70
CA ARG A 78 -0.10 -3.67 14.87
C ARG A 78 -1.03 -3.24 15.98
N ASP A 79 -2.07 -2.50 15.65
CA ASP A 79 -3.09 -2.08 16.61
C ASP A 79 -3.78 -3.31 17.23
N GLY A 80 -4.14 -4.30 16.42
CA GLY A 80 -4.74 -5.55 16.89
C GLY A 80 -3.82 -6.31 17.85
N LEU A 81 -2.54 -6.48 17.52
CA LEU A 81 -1.56 -7.13 18.39
C LEU A 81 -1.37 -6.36 19.70
N SER A 82 -1.29 -5.04 19.64
CA SER A 82 -1.23 -4.18 20.83
C SER A 82 -2.47 -4.33 21.71
N LEU A 83 -3.67 -4.47 21.11
CA LEU A 83 -4.90 -4.73 21.87
C LEU A 83 -4.87 -6.08 22.56
N ILE A 84 -4.35 -7.13 21.94
CA ILE A 84 -4.19 -8.46 22.54
C ILE A 84 -3.26 -8.37 23.76
N GLU A 85 -2.11 -7.72 23.63
CA GLU A 85 -1.17 -7.50 24.72
C GLU A 85 -1.80 -6.72 25.90
N GLN A 86 -2.48 -5.60 25.58
CA GLN A 86 -3.19 -4.79 26.59
C GLN A 86 -4.26 -5.59 27.31
N MET A 87 -5.00 -6.47 26.60
CA MET A 87 -5.98 -7.33 27.21
C MET A 87 -5.35 -8.37 28.12
N GLY A 88 -4.21 -8.97 27.74
CA GLY A 88 -3.45 -9.85 28.61
C GLY A 88 -3.06 -9.19 29.92
N ILE A 89 -2.57 -7.95 29.87
CA ILE A 89 -2.24 -7.18 31.08
C ILE A 89 -3.51 -6.85 31.89
N PHE A 90 -4.57 -6.40 31.25
CA PHE A 90 -5.84 -6.04 31.89
C PHE A 90 -6.50 -7.22 32.60
N LEU A 91 -6.45 -8.41 32.01
CA LEU A 91 -7.05 -9.63 32.54
C LEU A 91 -6.22 -10.30 33.64
N ASN A 92 -4.98 -9.87 33.84
CA ASN A 92 -4.12 -10.41 34.88
C ASN A 92 -4.77 -10.18 36.26
N GLY A 93 -5.00 -11.26 37.01
CA GLY A 93 -5.65 -11.22 38.33
C GLY A 93 -7.19 -11.09 38.29
N LYS A 94 -7.82 -11.16 37.14
CA LYS A 94 -9.30 -11.22 37.01
C LYS A 94 -9.84 -12.63 37.30
N PRO A 95 -11.15 -12.76 37.60
CA PRO A 95 -11.79 -14.06 37.79
C PRO A 95 -11.69 -14.95 36.55
N PRO A 96 -11.63 -16.30 36.73
CA PRO A 96 -11.43 -17.26 35.65
C PRO A 96 -12.47 -17.17 34.52
N ASP A 97 -13.72 -16.87 34.84
CA ASP A 97 -14.81 -16.70 33.88
C ASP A 97 -14.59 -15.55 32.88
N ILE A 98 -13.85 -14.53 33.30
CA ILE A 98 -13.44 -13.42 32.44
C ILE A 98 -12.19 -13.78 31.65
N ILE A 99 -11.18 -14.37 32.29
CA ILE A 99 -9.91 -14.75 31.65
C ILE A 99 -10.14 -15.82 30.56
N PHE A 100 -11.00 -16.80 30.81
CA PHE A 100 -11.32 -17.86 29.85
C PHE A 100 -12.53 -17.54 28.97
N SER A 101 -12.84 -16.25 28.78
CA SER A 101 -13.92 -15.88 27.87
C SER A 101 -13.58 -16.28 26.42
N GLU A 102 -14.61 -16.68 25.68
CA GLU A 102 -14.46 -17.06 24.26
C GLU A 102 -13.88 -15.91 23.42
N ASP A 103 -14.28 -14.68 23.71
CA ASP A 103 -13.76 -13.50 23.02
C ASP A 103 -12.24 -13.35 23.18
N TYR A 104 -11.70 -13.57 24.39
CA TYR A 104 -10.27 -13.50 24.63
C TYR A 104 -9.52 -14.69 24.01
N ALA A 105 -10.08 -15.88 24.07
CA ALA A 105 -9.53 -17.05 23.39
C ALA A 105 -9.42 -16.81 21.86
N GLN A 106 -10.46 -16.23 21.25
CA GLN A 106 -10.44 -15.89 19.83
C GLN A 106 -9.37 -14.82 19.49
N MET A 107 -9.17 -13.83 20.37
CA MET A 107 -8.08 -12.84 20.20
C MET A 107 -6.72 -13.52 20.26
N LEU A 108 -6.46 -14.42 21.21
CA LEU A 108 -5.20 -15.17 21.33
C LEU A 108 -4.97 -16.09 20.10
N HIS A 109 -6.03 -16.71 19.57
CA HIS A 109 -5.92 -17.51 18.34
C HIS A 109 -5.60 -16.68 17.09
N ALA A 110 -5.96 -15.40 17.09
CA ALA A 110 -5.64 -14.51 15.98
C ALA A 110 -4.17 -14.04 15.99
N GLU A 111 -3.51 -14.01 17.14
CA GLU A 111 -2.15 -13.47 17.30
C GLU A 111 -1.12 -14.10 16.36
N PRO A 112 -0.97 -15.44 16.26
CA PRO A 112 0.04 -16.05 15.39
C PRO A 112 -0.15 -15.69 13.90
N ILE A 113 -1.39 -15.68 13.41
CA ILE A 113 -1.68 -15.37 12.02
C ILE A 113 -1.45 -13.89 11.71
N MET A 114 -1.77 -13.00 12.66
CA MET A 114 -1.52 -11.56 12.54
C MET A 114 -0.02 -11.26 12.49
N ASN A 115 0.79 -11.91 13.34
CA ASN A 115 2.24 -11.80 13.30
C ASN A 115 2.80 -12.29 11.96
N TYR A 116 2.34 -13.43 11.46
CA TYR A 116 2.74 -13.97 10.17
C TYR A 116 2.45 -13.00 9.01
N TRP A 117 1.26 -12.42 8.96
CA TRP A 117 0.92 -11.43 7.93
C TRP A 117 1.72 -10.14 8.08
N LEU A 118 1.98 -9.72 9.31
CA LEU A 118 2.81 -8.54 9.57
C LEU A 118 4.26 -8.75 9.09
N ASP A 119 4.81 -9.95 9.29
CA ASP A 119 6.13 -10.32 8.77
C ASP A 119 6.17 -10.27 7.25
N ILE A 120 5.16 -10.82 6.57
CA ILE A 120 5.04 -10.71 5.11
C ILE A 120 5.00 -9.25 4.68
N LEU A 121 4.16 -8.43 5.30
CA LEU A 121 3.97 -7.03 4.91
C LEU A 121 5.19 -6.16 5.19
N CYS A 122 5.95 -6.44 6.25
CA CYS A 122 7.14 -5.68 6.62
C CYS A 122 8.40 -6.17 5.91
N MET A 123 8.64 -7.49 5.91
CA MET A 123 9.91 -8.11 5.51
C MET A 123 9.81 -8.97 4.24
N GLY A 124 8.60 -9.35 3.82
CA GLY A 124 8.39 -10.19 2.65
C GLY A 124 8.74 -9.52 1.33
N SER A 125 8.92 -10.32 0.29
CA SER A 125 9.14 -9.86 -1.07
C SER A 125 7.92 -9.13 -1.63
N THR A 126 8.08 -8.47 -2.77
CA THR A 126 6.94 -7.84 -3.47
C THR A 126 5.91 -8.88 -3.90
N GLU A 127 6.38 -10.06 -4.32
CA GLU A 127 5.57 -11.19 -4.74
C GLU A 127 4.72 -11.72 -3.57
N ASP A 128 5.32 -11.93 -2.39
CA ASP A 128 4.62 -12.38 -1.19
C ASP A 128 3.52 -11.40 -0.77
N LYS A 129 3.82 -10.09 -0.81
CA LYS A 129 2.85 -9.03 -0.51
C LYS A 129 1.70 -9.00 -1.52
N GLN A 130 2.01 -9.21 -2.80
CA GLN A 130 0.99 -9.29 -3.85
C GLN A 130 0.11 -10.52 -3.69
N GLU A 131 0.69 -11.68 -3.35
CA GLU A 131 -0.07 -12.89 -3.08
C GLU A 131 -1.02 -12.71 -1.91
N LEU A 132 -0.54 -12.11 -0.80
CA LEU A 132 -1.37 -11.80 0.36
C LEU A 132 -2.50 -10.82 -0.01
N PHE A 133 -2.23 -9.78 -0.81
CA PHE A 133 -3.24 -8.85 -1.30
C PHE A 133 -4.32 -9.53 -2.15
N MET A 134 -3.92 -10.46 -3.02
CA MET A 134 -4.84 -11.13 -3.94
C MET A 134 -5.69 -12.19 -3.25
N LYS A 135 -5.11 -12.95 -2.31
CA LYS A 135 -5.73 -14.13 -1.71
C LYS A 135 -6.22 -13.91 -0.28
N GLY A 136 -5.48 -13.13 0.52
CA GLY A 136 -5.69 -12.98 1.96
C GLY A 136 -6.28 -11.63 2.40
N ARG A 137 -6.50 -10.70 1.48
CA ARG A 137 -6.93 -9.33 1.82
C ARG A 137 -8.12 -9.28 2.77
N LYS A 138 -9.18 -10.02 2.47
CA LYS A 138 -10.40 -10.04 3.30
C LYS A 138 -10.14 -10.63 4.68
N GLU A 139 -9.35 -11.69 4.75
CA GLU A 139 -9.01 -12.35 6.01
C GLU A 139 -8.22 -11.42 6.92
N VAL A 140 -7.26 -10.68 6.38
CA VAL A 140 -6.49 -9.67 7.14
C VAL A 140 -7.41 -8.61 7.74
N GLU A 141 -8.33 -8.07 6.94
CA GLU A 141 -9.29 -7.05 7.37
C GLU A 141 -10.26 -7.61 8.43
N GLU A 142 -10.80 -8.83 8.22
CA GLU A 142 -11.77 -9.48 9.12
C GLU A 142 -11.14 -9.90 10.45
N VAL A 143 -9.88 -10.37 10.46
CA VAL A 143 -9.21 -10.78 11.70
C VAL A 143 -8.90 -9.58 12.56
N ALA A 144 -8.37 -8.50 11.99
CA ALA A 144 -8.10 -7.27 12.72
C ALA A 144 -9.38 -6.70 13.35
N GLU A 145 -10.50 -6.70 12.61
CA GLU A 145 -11.78 -6.23 13.10
C GLU A 145 -12.35 -7.15 14.22
N ARG A 146 -12.21 -8.46 14.11
CA ARG A 146 -12.62 -9.40 15.18
C ARG A 146 -11.90 -9.14 16.49
N VAL A 147 -10.60 -8.87 16.45
CA VAL A 147 -9.82 -8.52 17.64
C VAL A 147 -10.35 -7.24 18.29
N ARG A 148 -10.67 -6.22 17.49
CA ARG A 148 -11.25 -4.97 17.99
C ARG A 148 -12.60 -5.18 18.68
N ILE A 149 -13.50 -5.94 18.04
CA ILE A 149 -14.81 -6.27 18.57
C ILE A 149 -14.68 -7.11 19.84
N GLY A 150 -13.78 -8.11 19.86
CA GLY A 150 -13.52 -8.94 21.03
C GLY A 150 -13.13 -8.11 22.26
N ARG A 151 -12.21 -7.16 22.09
CA ARG A 151 -11.83 -6.22 23.15
C ARG A 151 -13.02 -5.42 23.67
N GLU A 152 -13.83 -4.85 22.79
CA GLU A 152 -14.99 -4.05 23.18
C GLU A 152 -15.96 -4.87 24.04
N ARG A 153 -16.28 -6.10 23.63
CA ARG A 153 -17.16 -7.02 24.38
C ARG A 153 -16.61 -7.36 25.76
N ILE A 154 -15.31 -7.63 25.89
CA ILE A 154 -14.68 -7.91 27.19
C ILE A 154 -14.76 -6.68 28.08
N MET A 155 -14.50 -5.48 27.56
CA MET A 155 -14.56 -4.25 28.32
C MET A 155 -16.01 -3.93 28.79
N GLU A 156 -17.01 -4.18 27.96
CA GLU A 156 -18.42 -4.00 28.31
C GLU A 156 -18.85 -4.97 29.42
N ARG A 157 -18.52 -6.25 29.33
CA ARG A 157 -18.82 -7.23 30.39
C ARG A 157 -18.19 -6.85 31.72
N ASN A 158 -16.94 -6.37 31.69
CA ASN A 158 -16.27 -5.94 32.93
C ASN A 158 -16.91 -4.70 33.57
N ARG A 159 -17.54 -3.82 32.79
CA ARG A 159 -18.29 -2.66 33.32
C ARG A 159 -19.64 -3.07 33.96
N GLY A 160 -20.26 -4.11 33.43
CA GLY A 160 -21.55 -4.60 33.96
C GLY A 160 -21.41 -5.45 35.22
N SER A 161 -20.18 -5.88 35.58
CA SER A 161 -19.88 -6.71 36.75
C SER A 161 -19.31 -5.92 37.95
N ALA A 162 -19.18 -4.62 37.81
CA ALA A 162 -18.72 -3.69 38.86
C ALA A 162 -19.88 -2.91 39.43
#